data_5fec0f5405c200faf0cc00605ac20c71
#
_entry.id   5fec0f5405c200faf0cc00605ac20c71
#
_cell.length_a   1.000
_cell.length_b   1.000
_cell.length_c   1.000
_cell.angle_alpha   90.00
_cell.angle_beta   90.00
_cell.angle_gamma   90.00
#
_symmetry.space_group_name_H-M   'P 1'
#
loop_
_entity.id
_entity.type
_entity.pdbx_description
1 polymer ?
#
loop_
_entity_poly.entity_id
_entity_poly.type
_entity_poly.pdbx_seq_one_letter_code
_entity_poly.pdbx_strand_id
1 'polypeptide(L)'
;VKIIDTALAGCKVIEPAVFGDERGVFFETWNAARFGEHGLPTAFVQSNVSSSAKGVLRGLHYQWPRPQGKLVTVLEGEVYDVAVDIRRGSPTFGRWEAVVLSAENKRQFWIPEGFAHGFAVLSERALFSYLCTDVYVKEHDAGIRWNDADIAVDWPISAPTLSAKDDSAPFLKDIAEDRLPVYPP
;
A
#
# COMPACT_ATOMS: atom_id res chain seq x y z
N VAL A 1 14.95 -7.45 12.10
CA VAL A 1 14.17 -6.62 11.17
C VAL A 1 15.13 -5.65 10.49
N LYS A 2 15.08 -5.55 9.18
CA LYS A 2 15.80 -4.56 8.39
C LYS A 2 14.79 -3.59 7.78
N ILE A 3 15.01 -2.30 7.97
CA ILE A 3 14.17 -1.25 7.42
C ILE A 3 14.94 -0.56 6.28
N ILE A 4 14.29 -0.41 5.15
CA ILE A 4 14.87 0.15 3.92
C ILE A 4 14.01 1.35 3.52
N ASP A 5 14.63 2.52 3.44
CA ASP A 5 13.97 3.71 2.92
C ASP A 5 13.74 3.59 1.41
N THR A 6 12.63 4.17 0.95
CA THR A 6 12.32 4.25 -0.48
C THR A 6 12.56 5.66 -1.02
N ALA A 7 12.38 5.87 -2.31
CA ALA A 7 12.46 7.20 -2.92
C ALA A 7 11.33 8.14 -2.45
N LEU A 8 10.22 7.59 -1.95
CA LEU A 8 9.13 8.37 -1.34
C LEU A 8 9.35 8.48 0.17
N ALA A 9 9.65 9.68 0.64
CA ALA A 9 9.89 9.95 2.05
C ALA A 9 8.73 9.49 2.94
N GLY A 10 9.03 8.63 3.90
CA GLY A 10 8.07 8.02 4.83
C GLY A 10 7.64 6.60 4.44
N CYS A 11 7.65 6.24 3.15
CA CYS A 11 7.43 4.85 2.73
C CYS A 11 8.67 3.99 3.04
N LYS A 12 8.47 2.79 3.56
CA LYS A 12 9.57 1.90 3.95
C LYS A 12 9.29 0.45 3.57
N VAL A 13 10.30 -0.23 3.03
CA VAL A 13 10.29 -1.68 2.89
C VAL A 13 10.84 -2.31 4.16
N ILE A 14 10.16 -3.31 4.67
CA ILE A 14 10.51 -4.01 5.90
C ILE A 14 10.85 -5.46 5.56
N GLU A 15 12.05 -5.90 5.90
CA GLU A 15 12.46 -7.30 5.80
C GLU A 15 12.48 -7.89 7.22
N PRO A 16 11.51 -8.76 7.57
CA PRO A 16 11.45 -9.37 8.88
C PRO A 16 12.61 -10.36 9.10
N ALA A 17 12.95 -10.60 10.35
CA ALA A 17 13.80 -11.76 10.68
C ALA A 17 12.96 -13.02 10.51
N VAL A 18 13.45 -13.96 9.70
CA VAL A 18 12.78 -15.23 9.41
C VAL A 18 13.56 -16.37 10.06
N PHE A 19 12.87 -17.19 10.83
CA PHE A 19 13.41 -18.37 11.48
C PHE A 19 12.81 -19.61 10.83
N GLY A 20 13.65 -20.54 10.40
CA GLY A 20 13.23 -21.75 9.72
C GLY A 20 13.87 -23.00 10.32
N ASP A 21 13.10 -24.11 10.35
CA ASP A 21 13.56 -25.46 10.67
C ASP A 21 12.77 -26.50 9.85
N GLU A 22 12.91 -27.78 10.15
CA GLU A 22 12.21 -28.87 9.45
C GLU A 22 10.68 -28.79 9.50
N ARG A 23 10.09 -27.98 10.39
CA ARG A 23 8.64 -27.76 10.50
C ARG A 23 8.14 -26.63 9.59
N GLY A 24 9.06 -25.79 9.05
CA GLY A 24 8.72 -24.63 8.22
C GLY A 24 9.36 -23.33 8.71
N VAL A 25 8.69 -22.21 8.53
CA VAL A 25 9.20 -20.88 8.85
C VAL A 25 8.32 -20.15 9.85
N PHE A 26 8.95 -19.33 10.68
CA PHE A 26 8.30 -18.41 11.61
C PHE A 26 8.91 -17.01 11.44
N PHE A 27 8.08 -15.99 11.40
CA PHE A 27 8.51 -14.60 11.43
C PHE A 27 7.43 -13.72 12.06
N GLU A 28 7.88 -12.65 12.69
CA GLU A 28 7.00 -11.66 13.29
C GLU A 28 6.61 -10.62 12.25
N THR A 29 5.33 -10.38 12.06
CA THR A 29 4.81 -9.42 11.09
C THR A 29 4.68 -8.01 11.65
N TRP A 30 4.54 -7.87 12.96
CA TRP A 30 4.48 -6.58 13.63
C TRP A 30 4.74 -6.72 15.14
N ASN A 31 5.43 -5.74 15.69
CA ASN A 31 5.69 -5.64 17.11
C ASN A 31 5.84 -4.15 17.47
N ALA A 32 5.01 -3.64 18.38
CA ALA A 32 4.95 -2.23 18.73
C ALA A 32 6.31 -1.66 19.19
N ALA A 33 7.02 -2.37 20.05
CA ALA A 33 8.30 -1.89 20.57
C ALA A 33 9.36 -1.78 19.48
N ARG A 34 9.55 -2.85 18.68
CA ARG A 34 10.55 -2.87 17.60
C ARG A 34 10.24 -1.90 16.48
N PHE A 35 8.96 -1.75 16.11
CA PHE A 35 8.55 -0.79 15.10
C PHE A 35 8.77 0.66 15.58
N GLY A 36 8.49 0.93 16.87
CA GLY A 36 8.72 2.23 17.48
C GLY A 36 10.20 2.66 17.48
N GLU A 37 11.14 1.72 17.67
CA GLU A 37 12.59 1.99 17.58
C GLU A 37 13.02 2.51 16.19
N HIS A 38 12.23 2.22 15.16
CA HIS A 38 12.47 2.64 13.78
C HIS A 38 11.55 3.77 13.30
N GLY A 39 10.79 4.41 14.21
CA GLY A 39 9.85 5.47 13.87
C GLY A 39 8.65 5.00 13.05
N LEU A 40 8.33 3.71 13.11
CA LEU A 40 7.15 3.12 12.50
C LEU A 40 5.98 3.09 13.51
N PRO A 41 4.72 2.92 13.06
CA PRO A 41 3.57 2.91 13.95
C PRO A 41 3.64 1.84 15.04
N THR A 42 3.31 2.24 16.24
CA THR A 42 3.24 1.38 17.42
C THR A 42 1.81 0.94 17.75
N ALA A 43 0.83 1.37 16.96
CA ALA A 43 -0.57 0.99 17.09
C ALA A 43 -1.25 0.91 15.72
N PHE A 44 -2.08 -0.11 15.56
CA PHE A 44 -3.00 -0.26 14.44
C PHE A 44 -4.39 -0.58 14.99
N VAL A 45 -5.43 -0.06 14.34
CA VAL A 45 -6.82 -0.15 14.83
C VAL A 45 -7.73 -1.01 13.95
N GLN A 46 -7.25 -1.39 12.76
CA GLN A 46 -7.98 -2.24 11.82
C GLN A 46 -7.03 -3.18 11.09
N SER A 47 -7.48 -4.40 10.86
CA SER A 47 -6.77 -5.42 10.09
C SER A 47 -7.70 -5.97 9.01
N ASN A 48 -7.20 -6.10 7.79
CA ASN A 48 -7.96 -6.62 6.65
C ASN A 48 -7.18 -7.69 5.91
N VAL A 49 -7.93 -8.61 5.30
CA VAL A 49 -7.38 -9.62 4.38
C VAL A 49 -8.22 -9.62 3.10
N SER A 50 -7.57 -9.70 1.96
CA SER A 50 -8.21 -9.94 0.67
C SER A 50 -7.57 -11.12 -0.06
N SER A 51 -8.38 -11.86 -0.79
CA SER A 51 -7.94 -12.92 -1.70
C SER A 51 -8.30 -12.52 -3.13
N SER A 52 -7.34 -12.59 -4.04
CA SER A 52 -7.53 -12.14 -5.42
C SER A 52 -6.81 -13.05 -6.40
N ALA A 53 -7.42 -13.27 -7.57
CA ALA A 53 -6.84 -14.04 -8.66
C ALA A 53 -5.83 -13.21 -9.45
N LYS A 54 -5.02 -13.89 -10.27
CA LYS A 54 -4.05 -13.29 -11.19
C LYS A 54 -4.69 -12.23 -12.08
N GLY A 55 -3.99 -11.13 -12.27
CA GLY A 55 -4.43 -10.02 -13.10
C GLY A 55 -5.44 -9.07 -12.44
N VAL A 56 -5.89 -9.35 -11.20
CA VAL A 56 -6.68 -8.39 -10.44
C VAL A 56 -5.79 -7.22 -10.01
N LEU A 57 -6.28 -6.01 -10.22
CA LEU A 57 -5.71 -4.78 -9.66
C LEU A 57 -6.75 -4.13 -8.75
N ARG A 58 -6.34 -3.75 -7.55
CA ARG A 58 -7.14 -2.97 -6.59
C ARG A 58 -6.45 -1.65 -6.32
N GLY A 59 -7.15 -0.54 -6.53
CA GLY A 59 -6.62 0.80 -6.27
C GLY A 59 -6.76 1.77 -7.44
N LEU A 60 -6.16 2.89 -7.37
CA LEU A 60 -5.41 3.43 -6.22
C LEU A 60 -6.38 4.01 -5.19
N HIS A 61 -6.31 3.57 -3.95
CA HIS A 61 -7.25 3.96 -2.89
C HIS A 61 -6.59 4.84 -1.83
N TYR A 62 -7.34 5.81 -1.33
CA TYR A 62 -6.97 6.60 -0.16
C TYR A 62 -8.22 6.99 0.63
N GLN A 63 -8.02 7.52 1.83
CA GLN A 63 -9.09 8.04 2.68
C GLN A 63 -8.76 9.48 3.09
N TRP A 64 -9.73 10.39 2.95
CA TRP A 64 -9.59 11.78 3.36
C TRP A 64 -10.97 12.40 3.70
N PRO A 65 -11.14 13.18 4.78
CA PRO A 65 -10.13 13.43 5.84
C PRO A 65 -9.74 12.20 6.62
N ARG A 66 -9.39 11.89 7.63
CA ARG A 66 -9.04 10.66 8.38
C ARG A 66 -8.22 9.65 7.54
N PRO A 67 -7.03 10.03 7.12
CA PRO A 67 -6.20 9.17 6.28
C PRO A 67 -5.74 7.93 7.05
N GLN A 68 -5.53 6.84 6.30
CA GLN A 68 -5.03 5.58 6.84
C GLN A 68 -3.60 5.34 6.37
N GLY A 69 -2.67 5.15 7.31
CA GLY A 69 -1.40 4.49 7.04
C GLY A 69 -1.61 2.97 6.98
N LYS A 70 -0.86 2.28 6.15
CA LYS A 70 -1.03 0.84 5.90
C LYS A 70 0.29 0.09 6.01
N LEU A 71 0.30 -0.98 6.81
CA LEU A 71 1.38 -1.97 6.81
C LEU A 71 0.91 -3.21 6.05
N VAL A 72 1.50 -3.45 4.91
CA VAL A 72 1.08 -4.47 3.95
C VAL A 72 1.95 -5.70 4.02
N THR A 73 1.35 -6.89 3.95
CA THR A 73 2.01 -8.20 3.95
C THR A 73 1.30 -9.14 2.98
N VAL A 74 2.05 -9.88 2.17
CA VAL A 74 1.52 -10.96 1.33
C VAL A 74 1.74 -12.30 2.04
N LEU A 75 0.63 -13.00 2.33
CA LEU A 75 0.64 -14.28 3.04
C LEU A 75 0.67 -15.48 2.07
N GLU A 76 0.18 -15.31 0.85
CA GLU A 76 0.23 -16.30 -0.24
C GLU A 76 0.38 -15.58 -1.57
N GLY A 77 1.21 -16.11 -2.46
CA GLY A 77 1.43 -15.56 -3.79
C GLY A 77 2.33 -14.34 -3.84
N GLU A 78 2.12 -13.51 -4.87
CA GLU A 78 2.97 -12.37 -5.19
C GLU A 78 2.14 -11.23 -5.78
N VAL A 79 2.47 -10.01 -5.36
CA VAL A 79 1.86 -8.78 -5.88
C VAL A 79 2.90 -7.71 -6.22
N TYR A 80 2.55 -6.83 -7.13
CA TYR A 80 3.23 -5.56 -7.38
C TYR A 80 2.46 -4.49 -6.62
N ASP A 81 3.01 -4.01 -5.52
CA ASP A 81 2.38 -3.09 -4.59
C ASP A 81 2.88 -1.67 -4.82
N VAL A 82 1.97 -0.70 -4.93
CA VAL A 82 2.26 0.68 -5.35
C VAL A 82 1.73 1.68 -4.35
N ALA A 83 2.59 2.60 -3.92
CA ALA A 83 2.23 3.82 -3.21
C ALA A 83 2.42 5.05 -4.09
N VAL A 84 1.51 6.00 -4.04
CA VAL A 84 1.57 7.28 -4.77
C VAL A 84 1.45 8.41 -3.78
N ASP A 85 2.38 9.36 -3.79
CA ASP A 85 2.27 10.56 -2.99
C ASP A 85 1.23 11.53 -3.55
N ILE A 86 0.13 11.72 -2.82
CA ILE A 86 -0.97 12.60 -3.20
C ILE A 86 -1.15 13.78 -2.24
N ARG A 87 -0.14 14.07 -1.41
CA ARG A 87 -0.15 15.16 -0.44
C ARG A 87 0.16 16.48 -1.14
N ARG A 88 -0.80 17.38 -1.17
CA ARG A 88 -0.63 18.72 -1.75
C ARG A 88 0.53 19.46 -1.06
N GLY A 89 1.40 20.07 -1.84
CA GLY A 89 2.59 20.75 -1.35
C GLY A 89 3.79 19.83 -1.09
N SER A 90 3.65 18.52 -1.29
CA SER A 90 4.79 17.60 -1.20
C SER A 90 5.75 17.79 -2.37
N PRO A 91 7.07 17.73 -2.14
CA PRO A 91 8.08 17.76 -3.21
C PRO A 91 8.01 16.53 -4.12
N THR A 92 7.34 15.48 -3.68
CA THR A 92 7.14 14.22 -4.44
C THR A 92 5.68 14.01 -4.86
N PHE A 93 4.85 15.06 -4.84
CA PHE A 93 3.46 14.97 -5.29
C PHE A 93 3.34 14.34 -6.69
N GLY A 94 2.48 13.33 -6.84
CA GLY A 94 2.27 12.58 -8.07
C GLY A 94 3.35 11.53 -8.36
N ARG A 95 4.43 11.43 -7.58
CA ARG A 95 5.43 10.38 -7.73
C ARG A 95 4.97 9.10 -7.02
N TRP A 96 5.48 7.98 -7.51
CA TRP A 96 5.13 6.66 -6.99
C TRP A 96 6.37 5.81 -6.70
N GLU A 97 6.17 4.82 -5.85
CA GLU A 97 7.12 3.76 -5.52
C GLU A 97 6.42 2.42 -5.64
N ALA A 98 7.10 1.41 -6.12
CA ALA A 98 6.57 0.06 -6.22
C ALA A 98 7.50 -0.97 -5.59
N VAL A 99 6.89 -1.95 -4.94
CA VAL A 99 7.59 -3.04 -4.28
C VAL A 99 6.94 -4.37 -4.65
N VAL A 100 7.74 -5.34 -5.08
CA VAL A 100 7.26 -6.71 -5.21
C VAL A 100 7.22 -7.34 -3.83
N LEU A 101 6.01 -7.71 -3.38
CA LEU A 101 5.77 -8.40 -2.12
C LEU A 101 5.30 -9.82 -2.39
N SER A 102 5.85 -10.79 -1.67
CA SER A 102 5.45 -12.19 -1.83
C SER A 102 5.53 -12.98 -0.53
N ALA A 103 4.79 -14.08 -0.48
CA ALA A 103 4.92 -15.06 0.60
C ALA A 103 6.34 -15.65 0.68
N GLU A 104 7.11 -15.62 -0.41
CA GLU A 104 8.47 -16.12 -0.46
C GLU A 104 9.48 -15.12 0.11
N ASN A 105 9.44 -13.85 -0.35
CA ASN A 105 10.37 -12.82 0.11
C ASN A 105 10.02 -12.25 1.49
N LYS A 106 8.79 -12.44 1.95
CA LYS A 106 8.24 -12.00 3.26
C LYS A 106 8.39 -10.50 3.54
N ARG A 107 8.69 -9.71 2.49
CA ARG A 107 8.76 -8.26 2.61
C ARG A 107 7.40 -7.68 2.96
N GLN A 108 7.45 -6.61 3.72
CA GLN A 108 6.29 -5.78 4.03
C GLN A 108 6.53 -4.37 3.47
N PHE A 109 5.45 -3.66 3.18
CA PHE A 109 5.53 -2.28 2.75
C PHE A 109 4.74 -1.40 3.73
N TRP A 110 5.43 -0.45 4.34
CA TRP A 110 4.82 0.61 5.13
C TRP A 110 4.53 1.80 4.22
N ILE A 111 3.27 2.21 4.17
CA ILE A 111 2.75 3.32 3.40
C ILE A 111 2.09 4.28 4.40
N PRO A 112 2.65 5.47 4.64
CA PRO A 112 2.09 6.42 5.60
C PRO A 112 0.75 7.00 5.16
N GLU A 113 0.14 7.74 6.07
CA GLU A 113 -1.02 8.56 5.80
C GLU A 113 -0.73 9.58 4.69
N GLY A 114 -1.72 9.81 3.83
CA GLY A 114 -1.61 10.80 2.75
C GLY A 114 -1.08 10.25 1.44
N PHE A 115 -0.87 8.94 1.35
CA PHE A 115 -0.58 8.25 0.09
C PHE A 115 -1.81 7.53 -0.46
N ALA A 116 -1.93 7.46 -1.78
CA ALA A 116 -2.81 6.51 -2.43
C ALA A 116 -2.08 5.17 -2.59
N HIS A 117 -2.82 4.06 -2.51
CA HIS A 117 -2.28 2.71 -2.48
C HIS A 117 -3.07 1.78 -3.41
N GLY A 118 -2.35 0.92 -4.10
CA GLY A 118 -2.94 -0.15 -4.90
C GLY A 118 -1.96 -1.27 -5.17
N PHE A 119 -2.47 -2.40 -5.66
CA PHE A 119 -1.62 -3.52 -6.03
C PHE A 119 -2.19 -4.31 -7.20
N ALA A 120 -1.29 -4.97 -7.94
CA ALA A 120 -1.61 -5.92 -9.00
C ALA A 120 -1.14 -7.32 -8.63
N VAL A 121 -1.99 -8.33 -8.83
CA VAL A 121 -1.68 -9.73 -8.52
C VAL A 121 -0.89 -10.36 -9.67
N LEU A 122 0.31 -10.84 -9.36
CA LEU A 122 1.24 -11.45 -10.32
C LEU A 122 1.14 -12.99 -10.37
N SER A 123 0.90 -13.63 -9.22
CA SER A 123 0.72 -15.07 -9.09
C SER A 123 -0.71 -15.51 -9.42
N GLU A 124 -0.96 -16.81 -9.52
CA GLU A 124 -2.31 -17.36 -9.80
C GLU A 124 -3.34 -16.90 -8.76
N ARG A 125 -2.89 -16.71 -7.52
CA ARG A 125 -3.68 -16.17 -6.40
C ARG A 125 -2.75 -15.42 -5.46
N ALA A 126 -3.27 -14.39 -4.80
CA ALA A 126 -2.60 -13.74 -3.69
C ALA A 126 -3.54 -13.59 -2.49
N LEU A 127 -3.04 -13.91 -1.30
CA LEU A 127 -3.65 -13.58 -0.02
C LEU A 127 -2.90 -12.40 0.56
N PHE A 128 -3.57 -11.25 0.58
CA PHE A 128 -3.03 -9.95 0.92
C PHE A 128 -3.59 -9.46 2.24
N SER A 129 -2.74 -9.15 3.20
CA SER A 129 -3.10 -8.68 4.53
C SER A 129 -2.52 -7.30 4.78
N TYR A 130 -3.28 -6.43 5.46
CA TYR A 130 -2.78 -5.13 5.85
C TYR A 130 -3.40 -4.62 7.16
N LEU A 131 -2.58 -3.93 7.93
CA LEU A 131 -2.96 -3.23 9.15
C LEU A 131 -3.12 -1.74 8.83
N CYS A 132 -4.12 -1.08 9.45
CA CYS A 132 -4.41 0.34 9.24
C CYS A 132 -4.28 1.14 10.54
N THR A 133 -3.76 2.37 10.43
CA THR A 133 -3.61 3.29 11.57
C THR A 133 -4.92 3.98 11.96
N ASP A 134 -5.92 4.04 11.06
CA ASP A 134 -7.28 4.51 11.35
C ASP A 134 -8.32 3.53 10.78
N VAL A 135 -9.55 3.63 11.25
CA VAL A 135 -10.67 2.81 10.77
C VAL A 135 -11.17 3.26 9.41
N TYR A 136 -11.73 2.32 8.65
CA TYR A 136 -12.40 2.62 7.40
C TYR A 136 -13.67 3.46 7.62
N VAL A 137 -13.79 4.56 6.87
CA VAL A 137 -14.96 5.43 6.84
C VAL A 137 -15.42 5.57 5.40
N LYS A 138 -16.57 4.99 5.08
CA LYS A 138 -17.09 4.91 3.71
C LYS A 138 -17.21 6.27 3.02
N GLU A 139 -17.63 7.30 3.76
CA GLU A 139 -17.82 8.67 3.26
C GLU A 139 -16.50 9.38 2.94
N HIS A 140 -15.40 8.87 3.46
CA HIS A 140 -14.05 9.40 3.25
C HIS A 140 -13.24 8.57 2.25
N ASP A 141 -13.77 7.42 1.84
CA ASP A 141 -13.12 6.52 0.89
C ASP A 141 -13.11 7.12 -0.52
N ALA A 142 -11.95 7.17 -1.13
CA ALA A 142 -11.72 7.75 -2.44
C ALA A 142 -10.71 6.93 -3.24
N GLY A 143 -10.69 7.16 -4.55
CA GLY A 143 -9.77 6.49 -5.45
C GLY A 143 -9.26 7.39 -6.56
N ILE A 144 -8.16 6.97 -7.15
CA ILE A 144 -7.54 7.56 -8.34
C ILE A 144 -7.46 6.46 -9.40
N ARG A 145 -7.69 6.82 -10.64
CA ARG A 145 -7.61 5.88 -11.75
C ARG A 145 -6.23 5.23 -11.83
N TRP A 146 -6.20 3.92 -11.90
CA TRP A 146 -4.99 3.10 -11.88
C TRP A 146 -4.00 3.43 -13.00
N ASN A 147 -4.49 3.81 -14.19
CA ASN A 147 -3.73 4.16 -15.39
C ASN A 147 -3.66 5.67 -15.63
N ASP A 148 -3.67 6.48 -14.58
CA ASP A 148 -3.46 7.91 -14.66
C ASP A 148 -2.14 8.23 -15.38
N ALA A 149 -2.23 8.94 -16.51
CA ALA A 149 -1.07 9.21 -17.36
C ALA A 149 -0.09 10.24 -16.75
N ASP A 150 -0.56 11.08 -15.84
CA ASP A 150 0.26 12.09 -15.17
C ASP A 150 1.06 11.44 -14.01
N ILE A 151 0.50 10.42 -13.34
CA ILE A 151 1.20 9.59 -12.37
C ILE A 151 2.11 8.59 -13.09
N ALA A 152 1.63 7.99 -14.18
CA ALA A 152 2.34 7.06 -15.05
C ALA A 152 2.97 5.86 -14.30
N VAL A 153 2.20 5.19 -13.45
CA VAL A 153 2.65 3.95 -12.80
C VAL A 153 2.95 2.89 -13.87
N ASP A 154 4.15 2.33 -13.81
CA ASP A 154 4.58 1.25 -14.72
C ASP A 154 4.07 -0.11 -14.21
N TRP A 155 2.77 -0.34 -14.41
CA TRP A 155 2.16 -1.59 -14.01
C TRP A 155 2.64 -2.77 -14.87
N PRO A 156 2.98 -3.92 -14.28
CA PRO A 156 3.42 -5.10 -15.02
C PRO A 156 2.27 -5.86 -15.72
N ILE A 157 1.08 -5.27 -15.74
CA ILE A 157 -0.13 -5.81 -16.40
C ILE A 157 -0.80 -4.71 -17.22
N SER A 158 -1.25 -5.05 -18.44
CA SER A 158 -1.86 -4.08 -19.37
C SER A 158 -3.39 -4.09 -19.37
N ALA A 159 -4.00 -5.19 -18.95
CA ALA A 159 -5.46 -5.38 -18.94
C ALA A 159 -5.91 -5.98 -17.61
N PRO A 160 -5.90 -5.20 -16.51
CA PRO A 160 -6.28 -5.70 -15.20
C PRO A 160 -7.78 -5.98 -15.10
N THR A 161 -8.12 -6.93 -14.22
CA THR A 161 -9.50 -7.09 -13.72
C THR A 161 -9.72 -6.08 -12.61
N LEU A 162 -10.69 -5.19 -12.79
CA LEU A 162 -11.01 -4.08 -11.88
C LEU A 162 -12.41 -4.23 -11.29
N SER A 163 -12.65 -3.62 -10.13
CA SER A 163 -13.99 -3.32 -9.67
C SER A 163 -14.60 -2.16 -10.48
N ALA A 164 -15.93 -2.05 -10.53
CA ALA A 164 -16.60 -0.91 -11.17
C ALA A 164 -16.17 0.44 -10.56
N LYS A 165 -15.90 0.46 -9.24
CA LYS A 165 -15.40 1.64 -8.53
C LYS A 165 -14.01 2.03 -9.04
N ASP A 166 -13.09 1.10 -9.18
CA ASP A 166 -11.71 1.37 -9.60
C ASP A 166 -11.65 1.76 -11.07
N ASP A 167 -12.47 1.12 -11.91
CA ASP A 167 -12.56 1.45 -13.34
C ASP A 167 -13.15 2.84 -13.60
N SER A 168 -14.01 3.35 -12.73
CA SER A 168 -14.64 4.68 -12.85
C SER A 168 -13.97 5.77 -12.02
N ALA A 169 -12.87 5.48 -11.33
CA ALA A 169 -12.16 6.45 -10.51
C ALA A 169 -11.67 7.67 -11.34
N PRO A 170 -11.64 8.88 -10.77
CA PRO A 170 -11.15 10.07 -11.45
C PRO A 170 -9.63 10.04 -11.65
N PHE A 171 -9.12 10.84 -12.57
CA PHE A 171 -7.69 11.16 -12.64
C PHE A 171 -7.30 12.12 -11.51
N LEU A 172 -6.04 12.07 -11.07
CA LEU A 172 -5.56 12.91 -9.96
C LEU A 172 -5.82 14.40 -10.19
N LYS A 173 -5.62 14.89 -11.40
CA LYS A 173 -5.86 16.30 -11.79
C LYS A 173 -7.33 16.74 -11.71
N ASP A 174 -8.26 15.80 -11.74
CA ASP A 174 -9.70 16.06 -11.71
C ASP A 174 -10.27 16.04 -10.28
N ILE A 175 -9.43 15.71 -9.29
CA ILE A 175 -9.82 15.69 -7.88
C ILE A 175 -9.70 17.10 -7.30
N ALA A 176 -10.77 17.56 -6.65
CA ALA A 176 -10.79 18.86 -5.97
C ALA A 176 -9.72 18.91 -4.86
N GLU A 177 -9.05 20.04 -4.71
CA GLU A 177 -7.92 20.20 -3.78
C GLU A 177 -8.27 19.89 -2.32
N ASP A 178 -9.48 20.22 -1.88
CA ASP A 178 -9.97 19.94 -0.53
C ASP A 178 -10.22 18.45 -0.27
N ARG A 179 -10.22 17.63 -1.32
CA ARG A 179 -10.35 16.18 -1.29
C ARG A 179 -9.00 15.46 -1.25
N LEU A 180 -7.90 16.17 -1.29
CA LEU A 180 -6.55 15.64 -1.24
C LEU A 180 -5.88 15.94 0.12
N PRO A 181 -5.08 14.99 0.65
CA PRO A 181 -4.25 15.22 1.82
C PRO A 181 -3.31 16.42 1.63
N VAL A 182 -2.89 17.01 2.74
CA VAL A 182 -1.92 18.12 2.75
C VAL A 182 -0.59 17.61 3.31
N TYR A 183 0.49 17.97 2.65
CA TYR A 183 1.83 17.70 3.16
C TYR A 183 2.05 18.53 4.44
N PRO A 184 2.50 17.93 5.55
CA PRO A 184 2.79 18.69 6.75
C PRO A 184 3.93 19.68 6.48
N PRO A 185 3.90 20.88 7.12
CA PRO A 185 4.91 21.90 6.96
C PRO A 185 6.29 21.47 7.49
#